data_44c2cd89df3bd7fe412cd929f0f3d004
#
_entry.id   44c2cd89df3bd7fe412cd929f0f3d004
#
_cell.length_a   1.000
_cell.length_b   1.000
_cell.length_c   1.000
_cell.angle_alpha   90.00
_cell.angle_beta   90.00
_cell.angle_gamma   90.00
#
_symmetry.space_group_name_H-M   'P 1'
#
loop_
_entity.id
_entity.type
_entity.pdbx_description
1 polymer ?
#
loop_
_entity_poly.entity_id
_entity_poly.type
_entity_poly.pdbx_seq_one_letter_code
_entity_poly.pdbx_strand_id
1 'polypeptide(L)'
;MIERRDFLKGCLACGVTAATVSVASGKAMAAGSFEGYPDAMGVLVDLTRCVGCRSCEAACNAEQKLPEPDLPFDDMSVFKDKRRTTEKAYTIVNEYKVADKDTLYRKIQCNHCTEPACLSSCFVNAYSKTKEGAVIYNAKVCVGCRNCMIACPFNIPAYSYSSPLNPLVKKCIFCYDTRLKDGKPPACVEICPQQVMTFGRRADLIKLGHDRIQANPGKYVDKLYGEKAVGGTSWMYLSSVDFDKVGMDGHIQNEPIISNVKDFLGFVPMVLSIWPALFTGVHLLATKNKDGHHDHEEGDHQ
;
A
#
# COMPACT_ATOMS: atom_id res chain seq x y z
N MET A 1 39.88 -22.04 27.80
CA MET A 1 38.68 -21.15 27.94
C MET A 1 39.09 -19.83 27.35
N ILE A 2 38.39 -19.33 26.37
CA ILE A 2 38.65 -18.00 25.76
C ILE A 2 38.27 -16.98 26.83
N GLU A 3 39.24 -16.13 27.22
CA GLU A 3 38.96 -15.07 28.18
C GLU A 3 37.99 -14.04 27.56
N ARG A 4 37.06 -13.47 28.38
CA ARG A 4 36.11 -12.45 27.96
C ARG A 4 36.77 -11.27 27.21
N ARG A 5 38.01 -10.96 27.58
CA ARG A 5 38.79 -9.88 27.00
C ARG A 5 39.22 -10.17 25.56
N ASP A 6 39.56 -11.42 25.25
CA ASP A 6 39.97 -11.85 23.91
C ASP A 6 38.76 -11.98 22.95
N PHE A 7 37.61 -12.40 23.49
CA PHE A 7 36.35 -12.39 22.73
C PHE A 7 35.96 -10.97 22.35
N LEU A 8 36.01 -10.01 23.26
CA LEU A 8 35.70 -8.61 22.99
C LEU A 8 36.64 -7.97 21.97
N LYS A 9 37.95 -8.27 22.07
CA LYS A 9 38.94 -7.82 21.08
C LYS A 9 38.67 -8.40 19.70
N GLY A 10 38.28 -9.67 19.62
CA GLY A 10 37.86 -10.32 18.37
C GLY A 10 36.61 -9.68 17.76
N CYS A 11 35.61 -9.38 18.58
CA CYS A 11 34.38 -8.67 18.11
C CYS A 11 34.68 -7.23 17.64
N LEU A 12 35.60 -6.50 18.30
CA LEU A 12 36.02 -5.18 17.86
C LEU A 12 36.75 -5.23 16.53
N ALA A 13 37.68 -6.18 16.36
CA ALA A 13 38.41 -6.37 15.10
C ALA A 13 37.47 -6.73 13.95
N CYS A 14 36.50 -7.63 14.19
CA CYS A 14 35.43 -7.96 13.18
C CYS A 14 34.53 -6.79 12.92
N GLY A 15 34.16 -6.00 13.92
CA GLY A 15 33.29 -4.81 13.76
C GLY A 15 33.94 -3.71 12.92
N VAL A 16 35.24 -3.45 13.15
CA VAL A 16 36.01 -2.45 12.39
C VAL A 16 36.22 -2.91 10.94
N THR A 17 36.52 -4.18 10.71
CA THR A 17 36.62 -4.71 9.33
C THR A 17 35.28 -4.70 8.58
N ALA A 18 34.17 -5.01 9.24
CA ALA A 18 32.85 -4.92 8.63
C ALA A 18 32.47 -3.46 8.29
N ALA A 19 32.80 -2.50 9.17
CA ALA A 19 32.55 -1.08 8.90
C ALA A 19 33.46 -0.54 7.77
N THR A 20 34.72 -0.94 7.70
CA THR A 20 35.63 -0.51 6.62
C THR A 20 35.29 -1.14 5.28
N VAL A 21 34.81 -2.38 5.23
CA VAL A 21 34.32 -3.03 4.01
C VAL A 21 33.05 -2.35 3.52
N SER A 22 32.15 -1.92 4.43
CA SER A 22 30.93 -1.20 4.06
C SER A 22 31.21 0.20 3.50
N VAL A 23 32.27 0.88 3.98
CA VAL A 23 32.68 2.21 3.48
C VAL A 23 33.49 2.09 2.17
N ALA A 24 34.30 1.04 2.00
CA ALA A 24 35.06 0.80 0.77
C ALA A 24 34.18 0.27 -0.38
N SER A 25 33.06 -0.38 -0.07
CA SER A 25 32.05 -0.81 -1.04
C SER A 25 31.08 0.31 -1.44
N GLY A 26 31.48 1.57 -1.27
CA GLY A 26 30.68 2.80 -1.49
C GLY A 26 30.15 3.05 -2.91
N LYS A 27 29.89 2.00 -3.68
CA LYS A 27 28.74 1.95 -4.56
C LYS A 27 27.55 1.58 -3.69
N ALA A 28 26.93 2.60 -3.06
CA ALA A 28 25.51 2.50 -2.78
C ALA A 28 24.91 1.89 -4.06
N MET A 29 24.38 0.66 -3.95
CA MET A 29 23.49 0.17 -4.99
C MET A 29 22.40 1.23 -5.05
N ALA A 30 22.52 2.14 -6.03
CA ALA A 30 21.46 3.04 -6.36
C ALA A 30 20.25 2.12 -6.48
N ALA A 31 19.30 2.28 -5.57
CA ALA A 31 18.04 1.56 -5.64
C ALA A 31 17.58 1.79 -7.06
N GLY A 32 17.60 0.73 -7.89
CA GLY A 32 17.33 0.85 -9.31
C GLY A 32 16.05 1.65 -9.42
N SER A 33 16.00 2.65 -10.27
CA SER A 33 14.80 3.45 -10.48
C SER A 33 13.67 2.45 -10.72
N PHE A 34 12.63 2.49 -9.89
CA PHE A 34 11.49 1.61 -10.08
C PHE A 34 10.86 1.97 -11.42
N GLU A 35 11.05 1.10 -12.42
CA GLU A 35 10.56 1.31 -13.80
C GLU A 35 9.04 1.19 -13.91
N GLY A 36 8.36 0.89 -12.80
CA GLY A 36 6.93 0.66 -12.78
C GLY A 36 6.55 -0.73 -13.28
N TYR A 37 5.30 -0.84 -13.71
CA TYR A 37 4.74 -2.06 -14.29
C TYR A 37 4.22 -1.72 -15.70
N PRO A 38 5.04 -1.78 -16.76
CA PRO A 38 4.66 -1.34 -18.10
C PRO A 38 3.47 -2.14 -18.67
N ASP A 39 3.35 -3.40 -18.27
CA ASP A 39 2.28 -4.30 -18.72
C ASP A 39 1.09 -4.31 -17.76
N ALA A 40 1.06 -3.43 -16.76
CA ALA A 40 -0.05 -3.39 -15.82
C ALA A 40 -1.37 -3.09 -16.52
N MET A 41 -2.34 -3.95 -16.24
CA MET A 41 -3.73 -3.72 -16.61
C MET A 41 -4.37 -2.74 -15.64
N GLY A 42 -5.37 -2.03 -16.12
CA GLY A 42 -6.12 -1.06 -15.34
C GLY A 42 -7.59 -1.03 -15.72
N VAL A 43 -8.31 -0.17 -15.02
CA VAL A 43 -9.71 0.13 -15.29
C VAL A 43 -9.92 1.64 -15.21
N LEU A 44 -10.44 2.23 -16.27
CA LEU A 44 -10.93 3.60 -16.28
C LEU A 44 -12.42 3.61 -15.96
N VAL A 45 -12.81 4.30 -14.91
CA VAL A 45 -14.17 4.40 -14.38
C VAL A 45 -14.72 5.78 -14.69
N ASP A 46 -15.82 5.85 -15.41
CA ASP A 46 -16.56 7.09 -15.68
C ASP A 46 -17.76 7.20 -14.73
N LEU A 47 -17.60 7.95 -13.64
CA LEU A 47 -18.64 8.10 -12.62
C LEU A 47 -19.91 8.76 -13.16
N THR A 48 -19.83 9.56 -14.25
CA THR A 48 -20.98 10.24 -14.85
C THR A 48 -21.98 9.27 -15.50
N ARG A 49 -21.56 8.03 -15.76
CA ARG A 49 -22.37 6.99 -16.39
C ARG A 49 -22.97 6.00 -15.39
N CYS A 50 -22.55 6.04 -14.13
CA CYS A 50 -22.97 5.07 -13.14
C CYS A 50 -24.40 5.38 -12.65
N VAL A 51 -25.27 4.38 -12.72
CA VAL A 51 -26.69 4.48 -12.29
C VAL A 51 -26.95 3.77 -10.95
N GLY A 52 -25.94 3.29 -10.27
CA GLY A 52 -26.08 2.65 -8.97
C GLY A 52 -26.73 1.27 -8.97
N CYS A 53 -26.82 0.58 -10.09
CA CYS A 53 -27.56 -0.70 -10.24
C CYS A 53 -26.97 -1.88 -9.44
N ARG A 54 -25.80 -1.76 -8.84
CA ARG A 54 -25.13 -2.77 -8.00
C ARG A 54 -24.80 -4.11 -8.69
N SER A 55 -25.00 -4.27 -10.00
CA SER A 55 -24.64 -5.49 -10.73
C SER A 55 -23.16 -5.87 -10.55
N CYS A 56 -22.27 -4.88 -10.39
CA CYS A 56 -20.85 -5.09 -10.11
C CYS A 56 -20.59 -5.68 -8.71
N GLU A 57 -21.46 -5.42 -7.72
CA GLU A 57 -21.41 -6.06 -6.41
C GLU A 57 -21.80 -7.54 -6.53
N ALA A 58 -22.93 -7.81 -7.22
CA ALA A 58 -23.42 -9.17 -7.45
C ALA A 58 -22.39 -10.04 -8.19
N ALA A 59 -21.85 -9.52 -9.30
CA ALA A 59 -20.84 -10.25 -10.07
C ALA A 59 -19.54 -10.52 -9.27
N CYS A 60 -19.11 -9.56 -8.42
CA CYS A 60 -17.97 -9.77 -7.53
C CYS A 60 -18.25 -10.82 -6.46
N ASN A 61 -19.46 -10.82 -5.90
CA ASN A 61 -19.88 -11.81 -4.92
C ASN A 61 -19.86 -13.22 -5.51
N ALA A 62 -20.48 -13.42 -6.67
CA ALA A 62 -20.52 -14.69 -7.39
C ALA A 62 -19.11 -15.18 -7.79
N GLU A 63 -18.29 -14.31 -8.41
CA GLU A 63 -16.95 -14.65 -8.89
C GLU A 63 -16.01 -15.06 -7.75
N GLN A 64 -16.08 -14.36 -6.62
CA GLN A 64 -15.22 -14.60 -5.46
C GLN A 64 -15.83 -15.59 -4.46
N LYS A 65 -17.00 -16.16 -4.76
CA LYS A 65 -17.74 -17.10 -3.89
C LYS A 65 -17.87 -16.55 -2.46
N LEU A 66 -18.29 -15.29 -2.36
CA LEU A 66 -18.47 -14.61 -1.08
C LEU A 66 -19.80 -15.05 -0.44
N PRO A 67 -19.96 -14.92 0.88
CA PRO A 67 -21.24 -15.18 1.55
C PRO A 67 -22.38 -14.34 0.96
N GLU A 68 -23.61 -14.80 1.15
CA GLU A 68 -24.79 -14.00 0.81
C GLU A 68 -24.75 -12.65 1.52
N PRO A 69 -25.13 -11.57 0.82
CA PRO A 69 -25.21 -10.24 1.41
C PRO A 69 -26.38 -10.14 2.39
N ASP A 70 -26.25 -9.26 3.37
CA ASP A 70 -27.35 -9.01 4.36
C ASP A 70 -28.60 -8.47 3.69
N LEU A 71 -28.49 -7.76 2.58
CA LEU A 71 -29.58 -7.26 1.76
C LEU A 71 -29.36 -7.66 0.28
N PRO A 72 -30.41 -8.05 -0.44
CA PRO A 72 -30.33 -8.37 -1.86
C PRO A 72 -29.70 -7.26 -2.70
N PHE A 73 -29.11 -7.61 -3.85
CA PHE A 73 -28.41 -6.63 -4.69
C PHE A 73 -29.35 -5.66 -5.42
N ASP A 74 -30.63 -5.95 -5.50
CA ASP A 74 -31.71 -5.09 -6.03
C ASP A 74 -32.32 -4.17 -4.96
N ASP A 75 -32.02 -4.39 -3.68
CA ASP A 75 -32.51 -3.52 -2.60
C ASP A 75 -31.70 -2.23 -2.53
N MET A 76 -32.30 -1.12 -2.98
CA MET A 76 -31.69 0.21 -2.99
C MET A 76 -31.66 0.89 -1.61
N SER A 77 -32.27 0.30 -0.58
CA SER A 77 -32.22 0.83 0.78
C SER A 77 -30.81 0.89 1.35
N VAL A 78 -29.88 0.14 0.78
CA VAL A 78 -28.43 0.17 1.13
C VAL A 78 -27.78 1.54 0.93
N PHE A 79 -28.37 2.44 0.15
CA PHE A 79 -27.83 3.78 -0.08
C PHE A 79 -28.18 4.79 1.01
N LYS A 80 -29.02 4.42 2.00
CA LYS A 80 -29.32 5.26 3.16
C LYS A 80 -28.04 5.60 3.95
N ASP A 81 -27.11 4.65 4.02
CA ASP A 81 -25.86 4.79 4.75
C ASP A 81 -24.64 4.63 3.84
N LYS A 82 -23.55 5.33 4.16
CA LYS A 82 -22.28 5.13 3.47
C LYS A 82 -21.63 3.83 3.94
N ARG A 83 -21.46 2.90 3.02
CA ARG A 83 -20.83 1.61 3.28
C ARG A 83 -19.34 1.65 2.98
N ARG A 84 -18.59 0.74 3.59
CA ARG A 84 -17.21 0.41 3.22
C ARG A 84 -17.12 -1.05 2.80
N THR A 85 -16.03 -1.43 2.15
CA THR A 85 -15.71 -2.84 1.86
C THR A 85 -15.54 -3.63 3.16
N THR A 86 -15.99 -4.87 3.14
CA THR A 86 -15.90 -5.81 4.26
C THR A 86 -15.23 -7.11 3.80
N GLU A 87 -14.97 -8.02 4.74
CA GLU A 87 -14.45 -9.35 4.43
C GLU A 87 -15.45 -10.20 3.63
N LYS A 88 -16.73 -9.81 3.59
CA LYS A 88 -17.80 -10.45 2.84
C LYS A 88 -18.17 -9.70 1.56
N ALA A 89 -17.71 -8.46 1.38
CA ALA A 89 -18.03 -7.61 0.25
C ALA A 89 -16.78 -6.86 -0.23
N TYR A 90 -16.11 -7.38 -1.27
CA TYR A 90 -14.85 -6.80 -1.80
C TYR A 90 -15.08 -5.56 -2.65
N THR A 91 -16.29 -5.37 -3.14
CA THR A 91 -16.72 -4.15 -3.83
C THR A 91 -18.11 -3.75 -3.37
N ILE A 92 -18.32 -2.46 -3.29
CA ILE A 92 -19.60 -1.83 -2.94
C ILE A 92 -19.83 -0.62 -3.82
N VAL A 93 -21.07 -0.19 -3.93
CA VAL A 93 -21.47 1.07 -4.56
C VAL A 93 -22.10 1.96 -3.50
N ASN A 94 -21.71 3.24 -3.45
CA ASN A 94 -22.33 4.25 -2.62
C ASN A 94 -22.91 5.37 -3.48
N GLU A 95 -24.00 5.93 -3.01
CA GLU A 95 -24.67 7.12 -3.57
C GLU A 95 -24.05 8.39 -2.97
N TYR A 96 -23.90 9.43 -3.79
CA TYR A 96 -23.41 10.75 -3.37
C TYR A 96 -24.32 11.83 -3.95
N LYS A 97 -24.97 12.60 -3.10
CA LYS A 97 -25.74 13.78 -3.49
C LYS A 97 -24.77 14.95 -3.68
N VAL A 98 -24.63 15.43 -4.89
CA VAL A 98 -23.63 16.44 -5.26
C VAL A 98 -24.24 17.82 -5.51
N ALA A 99 -25.54 17.89 -5.83
CA ALA A 99 -26.35 19.09 -5.91
C ALA A 99 -27.81 18.71 -5.57
N ASP A 100 -28.71 19.68 -5.51
CA ASP A 100 -30.11 19.47 -5.09
C ASP A 100 -30.86 18.36 -5.86
N LYS A 101 -30.45 18.08 -7.10
CA LYS A 101 -31.05 17.05 -7.95
C LYS A 101 -30.06 16.07 -8.56
N ASP A 102 -28.74 16.32 -8.41
CA ASP A 102 -27.72 15.50 -9.04
C ASP A 102 -27.15 14.49 -8.07
N THR A 103 -27.27 13.22 -8.44
CA THR A 103 -26.76 12.09 -7.69
C THR A 103 -25.72 11.36 -8.51
N LEU A 104 -24.55 11.12 -7.91
CA LEU A 104 -23.50 10.29 -8.48
C LEU A 104 -23.34 9.02 -7.65
N TYR A 105 -23.03 7.94 -8.34
CA TYR A 105 -22.74 6.67 -7.71
C TYR A 105 -21.27 6.33 -7.90
N ARG A 106 -20.62 5.91 -6.81
CA ARG A 106 -19.23 5.49 -6.85
C ARG A 106 -19.07 4.06 -6.38
N LYS A 107 -18.46 3.25 -7.26
CA LYS A 107 -17.96 1.93 -6.92
C LYS A 107 -16.68 2.05 -6.09
N ILE A 108 -16.61 1.35 -4.97
CA ILE A 108 -15.49 1.32 -4.04
C ILE A 108 -14.93 -0.10 -4.00
N GLN A 109 -13.65 -0.24 -4.27
CA GLN A 109 -12.88 -1.49 -4.19
C GLN A 109 -11.39 -1.15 -4.00
N CYS A 110 -10.53 -2.15 -3.93
CA CYS A 110 -9.08 -1.92 -3.93
C CYS A 110 -8.64 -1.23 -5.23
N ASN A 111 -7.87 -0.16 -5.10
CA ASN A 111 -7.34 0.58 -6.26
C ASN A 111 -6.09 -0.06 -6.88
N HIS A 112 -5.56 -1.13 -6.28
CA HIS A 112 -4.37 -1.85 -6.76
C HIS A 112 -3.21 -0.92 -7.10
N CYS A 113 -2.78 -0.13 -6.10
CA CYS A 113 -1.70 0.86 -6.22
C CYS A 113 -0.48 0.29 -6.92
N THR A 114 0.26 1.14 -7.65
CA THR A 114 1.51 0.77 -8.31
C THR A 114 2.56 0.39 -7.26
N GLU A 115 2.72 1.21 -6.23
CA GLU A 115 3.53 0.94 -5.04
C GLU A 115 2.61 0.81 -3.81
N PRO A 116 2.09 -0.39 -3.50
CA PRO A 116 1.05 -0.54 -2.50
C PRO A 116 1.59 -0.43 -1.08
N ALA A 117 1.14 0.56 -0.32
CA ALA A 117 1.50 0.75 1.08
C ALA A 117 1.14 -0.47 1.96
N CYS A 118 0.04 -1.18 1.65
CA CYS A 118 -0.33 -2.41 2.35
C CYS A 118 0.68 -3.56 2.15
N LEU A 119 1.41 -3.58 1.03
CA LEU A 119 2.50 -4.52 0.78
C LEU A 119 3.73 -4.10 1.58
N SER A 120 4.12 -2.84 1.48
CA SER A 120 5.32 -2.32 2.15
C SER A 120 5.22 -2.38 3.68
N SER A 121 4.01 -2.25 4.24
CA SER A 121 3.77 -2.34 5.69
C SER A 121 3.66 -3.77 6.22
N CYS A 122 3.65 -4.79 5.34
CA CYS A 122 3.44 -6.18 5.75
C CYS A 122 4.75 -6.87 6.06
N PHE A 123 5.12 -7.00 7.32
CA PHE A 123 6.37 -7.61 7.75
C PHE A 123 6.47 -9.14 7.50
N VAL A 124 5.34 -9.80 7.24
CA VAL A 124 5.30 -11.24 6.87
C VAL A 124 5.13 -11.45 5.36
N ASN A 125 5.20 -10.39 4.54
CA ASN A 125 5.04 -10.44 3.09
C ASN A 125 3.77 -11.18 2.60
N ALA A 126 2.65 -10.99 3.29
CA ALA A 126 1.37 -11.59 2.90
C ALA A 126 0.79 -10.97 1.61
N TYR A 127 1.30 -9.83 1.16
CA TYR A 127 0.88 -9.18 -0.08
C TYR A 127 1.96 -9.28 -1.14
N SER A 128 1.56 -9.39 -2.41
CA SER A 128 2.44 -9.29 -3.56
C SER A 128 1.78 -8.49 -4.68
N LYS A 129 2.59 -7.81 -5.50
CA LYS A 129 2.16 -7.10 -6.70
C LYS A 129 2.50 -7.96 -7.90
N THR A 130 1.54 -8.23 -8.78
CA THR A 130 1.74 -9.03 -9.99
C THR A 130 2.14 -8.14 -11.18
N LYS A 131 2.66 -8.72 -12.24
CA LYS A 131 3.03 -8.02 -13.48
C LYS A 131 1.81 -7.37 -14.13
N GLU A 132 0.67 -8.03 -14.06
CA GLU A 132 -0.61 -7.56 -14.59
C GLU A 132 -1.24 -6.45 -13.75
N GLY A 133 -0.60 -6.04 -12.66
CA GLY A 133 -1.04 -4.92 -11.84
C GLY A 133 -1.93 -5.28 -10.65
N ALA A 134 -2.23 -6.55 -10.40
CA ALA A 134 -2.99 -6.94 -9.22
C ALA A 134 -2.13 -6.88 -7.94
N VAL A 135 -2.74 -6.48 -6.83
CA VAL A 135 -2.19 -6.66 -5.49
C VAL A 135 -2.94 -7.83 -4.86
N ILE A 136 -2.28 -8.96 -4.79
CA ILE A 136 -2.85 -10.22 -4.27
C ILE A 136 -2.45 -10.45 -2.81
N TYR A 137 -3.15 -11.37 -2.14
CA TYR A 137 -3.01 -11.63 -0.71
C TYR A 137 -2.90 -13.12 -0.44
N ASN A 138 -1.91 -13.52 0.35
CA ASN A 138 -1.72 -14.89 0.81
C ASN A 138 -2.16 -15.01 2.28
N ALA A 139 -3.31 -15.64 2.49
CA ALA A 139 -3.88 -15.86 3.81
C ALA A 139 -3.03 -16.79 4.70
N LYS A 140 -2.23 -17.71 4.11
CA LYS A 140 -1.48 -18.73 4.85
C LYS A 140 -0.34 -18.17 5.71
N VAL A 141 0.19 -17.00 5.34
CA VAL A 141 1.29 -16.35 6.06
C VAL A 141 0.82 -15.15 6.89
N CYS A 142 -0.46 -14.77 6.78
CA CYS A 142 -0.99 -13.62 7.50
C CYS A 142 -1.13 -13.91 8.99
N VAL A 143 -0.60 -13.01 9.82
CA VAL A 143 -0.72 -13.08 11.30
C VAL A 143 -1.80 -12.15 11.87
N GLY A 144 -2.58 -11.46 11.02
CA GLY A 144 -3.68 -10.61 11.44
C GLY A 144 -3.29 -9.31 12.17
N CYS A 145 -2.07 -8.81 12.00
CA CYS A 145 -1.58 -7.59 12.67
C CYS A 145 -2.30 -6.29 12.25
N ARG A 146 -3.05 -6.30 11.16
CA ARG A 146 -3.86 -5.17 10.61
C ARG A 146 -3.08 -3.95 10.13
N ASN A 147 -1.73 -3.96 10.09
CA ASN A 147 -0.94 -2.84 9.57
C ASN A 147 -1.36 -2.42 8.16
N CYS A 148 -1.73 -3.37 7.30
CA CYS A 148 -2.21 -3.09 5.96
C CYS A 148 -3.54 -2.28 5.93
N MET A 149 -4.35 -2.35 6.99
CA MET A 149 -5.57 -1.54 7.11
C MET A 149 -5.23 -0.09 7.43
N ILE A 150 -4.27 0.12 8.34
CA ILE A 150 -3.80 1.45 8.75
C ILE A 150 -3.02 2.12 7.62
N ALA A 151 -2.16 1.37 6.94
CA ALA A 151 -1.34 1.88 5.85
C ALA A 151 -2.11 2.22 4.57
N CYS A 152 -3.34 1.71 4.40
CA CYS A 152 -4.12 1.93 3.18
C CYS A 152 -4.77 3.31 3.16
N PRO A 153 -4.35 4.23 2.27
CA PRO A 153 -4.92 5.58 2.21
C PRO A 153 -6.38 5.58 1.73
N PHE A 154 -6.84 4.47 1.14
CA PHE A 154 -8.21 4.30 0.66
C PHE A 154 -9.10 3.53 1.64
N ASN A 155 -8.57 3.12 2.79
CA ASN A 155 -9.28 2.37 3.84
C ASN A 155 -10.01 1.11 3.33
N ILE A 156 -9.38 0.33 2.45
CA ILE A 156 -10.02 -0.79 1.75
C ILE A 156 -9.88 -2.14 2.47
N PRO A 157 -8.69 -2.58 2.96
CA PRO A 157 -8.57 -3.89 3.57
C PRO A 157 -9.53 -4.03 4.76
N ALA A 158 -10.19 -5.16 4.86
CA ALA A 158 -11.16 -5.46 5.92
C ALA A 158 -10.75 -6.72 6.69
N TYR A 159 -10.84 -6.65 8.01
CA TYR A 159 -10.48 -7.74 8.91
C TYR A 159 -11.71 -8.57 9.27
N SER A 160 -11.55 -9.89 9.31
CA SER A 160 -12.61 -10.83 9.71
C SER A 160 -12.67 -10.96 11.24
N TYR A 161 -13.48 -10.12 11.86
CA TYR A 161 -13.66 -10.14 13.33
C TYR A 161 -14.46 -11.34 13.84
N SER A 162 -15.18 -12.02 12.95
CA SER A 162 -15.99 -13.20 13.28
C SER A 162 -15.18 -14.48 13.51
N SER A 163 -13.87 -14.48 13.21
CA SER A 163 -13.01 -15.66 13.33
C SER A 163 -11.74 -15.34 14.14
N PRO A 164 -11.80 -15.37 15.48
CA PRO A 164 -10.67 -14.97 16.33
C PRO A 164 -9.44 -15.87 16.19
N LEU A 165 -9.62 -17.14 15.86
CA LEU A 165 -8.54 -18.11 15.70
C LEU A 165 -7.94 -18.14 14.28
N ASN A 166 -8.60 -17.52 13.30
CA ASN A 166 -8.13 -17.46 11.92
C ASN A 166 -8.21 -16.01 11.42
N PRO A 167 -7.27 -15.16 11.84
CA PRO A 167 -7.29 -13.74 11.51
C PRO A 167 -7.01 -13.53 10.03
N LEU A 168 -8.03 -13.20 9.26
CA LEU A 168 -7.92 -12.91 7.84
C LEU A 168 -8.18 -11.43 7.56
N VAL A 169 -7.35 -10.84 6.72
CA VAL A 169 -7.62 -9.54 6.11
C VAL A 169 -7.98 -9.76 4.65
N LYS A 170 -9.15 -9.32 4.24
CA LYS A 170 -9.66 -9.54 2.88
C LYS A 170 -9.85 -8.21 2.13
N LYS A 171 -9.73 -8.26 0.82
CA LYS A 171 -9.97 -7.14 -0.09
C LYS A 171 -10.12 -7.66 -1.52
N CYS A 172 -10.52 -6.80 -2.44
CA CYS A 172 -10.49 -7.11 -3.87
C CYS A 172 -9.08 -7.57 -4.31
N ILE A 173 -9.03 -8.64 -5.09
CA ILE A 173 -7.81 -9.24 -5.67
C ILE A 173 -7.71 -9.04 -7.18
N PHE A 174 -8.55 -8.17 -7.77
CA PHE A 174 -8.64 -7.89 -9.21
C PHE A 174 -9.05 -9.10 -10.06
N CYS A 175 -9.76 -10.07 -9.47
CA CYS A 175 -10.09 -11.37 -10.09
C CYS A 175 -8.85 -12.06 -10.68
N TYR A 176 -7.68 -11.94 -10.01
CA TYR A 176 -6.39 -12.36 -10.56
C TYR A 176 -6.39 -13.81 -11.01
N ASP A 177 -6.75 -14.72 -10.10
CA ASP A 177 -6.64 -16.16 -10.36
C ASP A 177 -7.65 -16.69 -11.39
N THR A 178 -8.79 -16.03 -11.53
CA THR A 178 -9.90 -16.50 -12.37
C THR A 178 -9.99 -15.79 -13.71
N ARG A 179 -9.41 -14.60 -13.84
CA ARG A 179 -9.60 -13.76 -15.02
C ARG A 179 -8.36 -12.99 -15.46
N LEU A 180 -7.78 -12.17 -14.57
CA LEU A 180 -6.79 -11.19 -14.98
C LEU A 180 -5.51 -11.82 -15.54
N LYS A 181 -5.02 -12.90 -14.95
CA LYS A 181 -3.84 -13.62 -15.45
C LYS A 181 -4.01 -14.19 -16.86
N ASP A 182 -5.26 -14.39 -17.28
CA ASP A 182 -5.63 -14.83 -18.64
C ASP A 182 -5.97 -13.64 -19.56
N GLY A 183 -5.70 -12.40 -19.13
CA GLY A 183 -5.98 -11.18 -19.89
C GLY A 183 -7.46 -10.79 -19.94
N LYS A 184 -8.34 -11.44 -19.17
CA LYS A 184 -9.78 -11.17 -19.16
C LYS A 184 -10.10 -10.03 -18.20
N PRO A 185 -11.16 -9.21 -18.49
CA PRO A 185 -11.62 -8.17 -17.59
C PRO A 185 -12.17 -8.77 -16.29
N PRO A 186 -12.04 -8.05 -15.14
CA PRO A 186 -12.69 -8.45 -13.90
C PRO A 186 -14.20 -8.59 -14.06
N ALA A 187 -14.83 -9.52 -13.34
CA ALA A 187 -16.26 -9.81 -13.45
C ALA A 187 -17.13 -8.57 -13.27
N CYS A 188 -16.76 -7.69 -12.34
CA CYS A 188 -17.50 -6.43 -12.10
C CYS A 188 -17.41 -5.43 -13.26
N VAL A 189 -16.37 -5.51 -14.10
CA VAL A 189 -16.22 -4.68 -15.30
C VAL A 189 -17.10 -5.23 -16.43
N GLU A 190 -17.00 -6.53 -16.66
CA GLU A 190 -17.70 -7.22 -17.73
C GLU A 190 -19.23 -7.11 -17.61
N ILE A 191 -19.77 -7.25 -16.39
CA ILE A 191 -21.23 -7.24 -16.15
C ILE A 191 -21.85 -5.85 -16.26
N CYS A 192 -21.07 -4.76 -16.33
CA CYS A 192 -21.61 -3.42 -16.22
C CYS A 192 -22.48 -3.02 -17.40
N PRO A 193 -23.83 -2.89 -17.24
CA PRO A 193 -24.75 -2.61 -18.36
C PRO A 193 -24.54 -1.22 -18.95
N GLN A 194 -24.07 -0.27 -18.15
CA GLN A 194 -23.82 1.12 -18.57
C GLN A 194 -22.38 1.33 -19.09
N GLN A 195 -21.57 0.27 -19.17
CA GLN A 195 -20.16 0.35 -19.59
C GLN A 195 -19.41 1.51 -18.90
N VAL A 196 -19.67 1.66 -17.59
CA VAL A 196 -19.01 2.66 -16.73
C VAL A 196 -17.49 2.46 -16.67
N MET A 197 -17.06 1.21 -16.83
CA MET A 197 -15.70 0.76 -16.64
C MET A 197 -15.11 0.27 -17.96
N THR A 198 -13.96 0.82 -18.34
CA THR A 198 -13.17 0.39 -19.50
C THR A 198 -11.92 -0.32 -19.00
N PHE A 199 -11.71 -1.57 -19.40
CA PHE A 199 -10.54 -2.37 -19.06
C PHE A 199 -9.50 -2.32 -20.18
N GLY A 200 -8.22 -2.26 -19.82
CA GLY A 200 -7.12 -2.25 -20.78
C GLY A 200 -5.77 -2.04 -20.11
N ARG A 201 -4.73 -1.83 -20.90
CA ARG A 201 -3.40 -1.45 -20.37
C ARG A 201 -3.51 -0.09 -19.68
N ARG A 202 -2.93 0.02 -18.50
CA ARG A 202 -2.98 1.25 -17.69
C ARG A 202 -2.51 2.48 -18.46
N ALA A 203 -1.42 2.36 -19.22
CA ALA A 203 -0.87 3.47 -20.01
C ALA A 203 -1.85 3.97 -21.08
N ASP A 204 -2.55 3.05 -21.76
CA ASP A 204 -3.53 3.40 -22.80
C ASP A 204 -4.79 4.03 -22.17
N LEU A 205 -5.19 3.56 -21.00
CA LEU A 205 -6.32 4.12 -20.27
C LEU A 205 -6.06 5.53 -19.72
N ILE A 206 -4.82 5.86 -19.39
CA ILE A 206 -4.43 7.24 -19.03
C ILE A 206 -4.64 8.16 -20.22
N LYS A 207 -4.15 7.78 -21.39
CA LYS A 207 -4.38 8.57 -22.64
C LYS A 207 -5.87 8.73 -22.91
N LEU A 208 -6.60 7.62 -22.90
CA LEU A 208 -8.06 7.63 -23.09
C LEU A 208 -8.78 8.53 -22.09
N GLY A 209 -8.32 8.57 -20.83
CA GLY A 209 -8.86 9.44 -19.80
C GLY A 209 -8.67 10.91 -20.13
N HIS A 210 -7.46 11.31 -20.50
CA HIS A 210 -7.17 12.68 -20.92
C HIS A 210 -7.90 13.06 -22.22
N ASP A 211 -7.96 12.16 -23.21
CA ASP A 211 -8.69 12.40 -24.44
C ASP A 211 -10.19 12.65 -24.19
N ARG A 212 -10.80 11.89 -23.25
CA ARG A 212 -12.20 12.10 -22.85
C ARG A 212 -12.41 13.45 -22.16
N ILE A 213 -11.50 13.88 -21.31
CA ILE A 213 -11.56 15.19 -20.63
C ILE A 213 -11.49 16.30 -21.68
N GLN A 214 -10.50 16.23 -22.59
CA GLN A 214 -10.30 17.24 -23.63
C GLN A 214 -11.45 17.30 -24.65
N ALA A 215 -12.00 16.15 -25.04
CA ALA A 215 -13.10 16.07 -26.00
C ALA A 215 -14.45 16.56 -25.42
N ASN A 216 -14.58 16.68 -24.09
CA ASN A 216 -15.83 17.07 -23.44
C ASN A 216 -15.58 18.19 -22.39
N PRO A 217 -15.25 19.40 -22.81
CA PRO A 217 -15.01 20.52 -21.90
C PRO A 217 -16.25 20.79 -21.02
N GLY A 218 -16.04 20.92 -19.72
CA GLY A 218 -17.11 21.20 -18.75
C GLY A 218 -17.92 19.96 -18.28
N LYS A 219 -17.74 18.79 -18.90
CA LYS A 219 -18.37 17.55 -18.44
C LYS A 219 -17.56 16.90 -17.30
N TYR A 220 -16.27 16.98 -17.34
CA TYR A 220 -15.37 16.37 -16.38
C TYR A 220 -14.52 17.42 -15.66
N VAL A 221 -14.16 17.14 -14.42
CA VAL A 221 -13.08 17.87 -13.73
C VAL A 221 -11.77 17.60 -14.49
N ASP A 222 -10.93 18.63 -14.64
CA ASP A 222 -9.61 18.52 -15.32
C ASP A 222 -8.60 17.79 -14.43
N LYS A 223 -8.96 16.56 -14.05
CA LYS A 223 -8.12 15.67 -13.26
C LYS A 223 -8.52 14.21 -13.49
N LEU A 224 -7.54 13.39 -13.85
CA LEU A 224 -7.69 11.93 -13.87
C LEU A 224 -7.24 11.38 -12.51
N TYR A 225 -8.20 11.02 -11.65
CA TYR A 225 -7.87 10.47 -10.34
C TYR A 225 -7.27 9.08 -10.46
N GLY A 226 -6.22 8.79 -9.70
CA GLY A 226 -5.51 7.52 -9.74
C GLY A 226 -4.35 7.47 -10.73
N GLU A 227 -4.21 8.47 -11.61
CA GLU A 227 -3.02 8.59 -12.48
C GLU A 227 -1.74 8.72 -11.65
N LYS A 228 -1.71 9.68 -10.72
CA LYS A 228 -0.57 9.98 -9.85
C LYS A 228 -0.83 9.71 -8.37
N ALA A 229 -2.09 9.58 -7.96
CA ALA A 229 -2.47 9.38 -6.57
C ALA A 229 -1.66 8.25 -5.92
N VAL A 230 -0.92 8.56 -4.84
CA VAL A 230 -0.02 7.66 -4.10
C VAL A 230 0.95 6.84 -4.98
N GLY A 231 1.53 7.48 -5.99
CA GLY A 231 2.41 6.83 -6.98
C GLY A 231 1.65 6.14 -8.12
N GLY A 232 0.35 6.39 -8.24
CA GLY A 232 -0.53 5.81 -9.26
C GLY A 232 -1.26 4.55 -8.80
N THR A 233 -2.40 4.30 -9.44
CA THR A 233 -3.27 3.15 -9.17
C THR A 233 -3.71 2.48 -10.46
N SER A 234 -4.12 1.19 -10.39
CA SER A 234 -4.68 0.48 -11.54
C SER A 234 -6.15 0.85 -11.82
N TRP A 235 -6.85 1.44 -10.84
CA TRP A 235 -8.19 1.98 -11.02
C TRP A 235 -8.14 3.49 -11.09
N MET A 236 -8.61 4.06 -12.18
CA MET A 236 -8.61 5.49 -12.45
C MET A 236 -10.04 5.99 -12.65
N TYR A 237 -10.30 7.24 -12.31
CA TYR A 237 -11.67 7.75 -12.27
C TYR A 237 -11.79 9.10 -12.98
N LEU A 238 -12.88 9.22 -13.76
CA LEU A 238 -13.41 10.46 -14.31
C LEU A 238 -14.65 10.86 -13.53
N SER A 239 -14.78 12.15 -13.21
CA SER A 239 -15.90 12.70 -12.45
C SER A 239 -16.34 14.04 -13.04
N SER A 240 -17.64 14.35 -12.95
CA SER A 240 -18.19 15.67 -13.28
C SER A 240 -18.06 16.69 -12.15
N VAL A 241 -17.69 16.25 -10.96
CA VAL A 241 -17.52 17.09 -9.77
C VAL A 241 -16.21 16.74 -9.09
N ASP A 242 -15.73 17.63 -8.20
CA ASP A 242 -14.54 17.38 -7.40
C ASP A 242 -14.63 16.05 -6.65
N PHE A 243 -13.51 15.34 -6.58
CA PHE A 243 -13.45 13.99 -6.04
C PHE A 243 -13.82 13.92 -4.56
N ASP A 244 -13.62 14.99 -3.80
CA ASP A 244 -14.04 15.08 -2.39
C ASP A 244 -15.56 14.93 -2.24
N LYS A 245 -16.36 15.46 -3.18
CA LYS A 245 -17.83 15.36 -3.18
C LYS A 245 -18.34 13.93 -3.39
N VAL A 246 -17.51 13.06 -3.96
CA VAL A 246 -17.81 11.63 -4.12
C VAL A 246 -17.03 10.76 -3.13
N GLY A 247 -16.53 11.37 -2.05
CA GLY A 247 -15.87 10.68 -0.94
C GLY A 247 -14.50 10.09 -1.30
N MET A 248 -13.80 10.68 -2.26
CA MET A 248 -12.39 10.41 -2.58
C MET A 248 -11.58 11.60 -2.11
N ASP A 249 -10.41 11.36 -1.51
CA ASP A 249 -9.51 12.44 -1.13
C ASP A 249 -8.92 13.07 -2.39
N GLY A 250 -9.44 14.24 -2.77
CA GLY A 250 -8.98 15.01 -3.92
C GLY A 250 -7.58 15.60 -3.74
N HIS A 251 -7.08 15.67 -2.50
CA HIS A 251 -5.79 16.24 -2.14
C HIS A 251 -4.74 15.17 -1.77
N ILE A 252 -5.07 13.89 -1.99
CA ILE A 252 -4.14 12.80 -1.71
C ILE A 252 -2.79 13.03 -2.38
N GLN A 253 -1.69 12.74 -1.67
CA GLN A 253 -0.33 12.93 -2.19
C GLN A 253 -0.11 12.16 -3.50
N ASN A 254 0.72 12.71 -4.38
CA ASN A 254 1.10 12.07 -5.63
C ASN A 254 2.20 11.01 -5.44
N GLU A 255 3.05 11.20 -4.44
CA GLU A 255 4.13 10.29 -4.12
C GLU A 255 3.60 9.01 -3.44
N PRO A 256 4.25 7.86 -3.64
CA PRO A 256 3.92 6.63 -2.90
C PRO A 256 4.03 6.86 -1.39
N ILE A 257 3.16 6.24 -0.61
CA ILE A 257 3.18 6.38 0.87
C ILE A 257 4.52 5.94 1.46
N ILE A 258 5.18 4.96 0.85
CA ILE A 258 6.48 4.46 1.31
C ILE A 258 7.58 5.53 1.20
N SER A 259 7.47 6.50 0.30
CA SER A 259 8.46 7.57 0.17
C SER A 259 8.60 8.39 1.45
N ASN A 260 7.51 8.58 2.22
CA ASN A 260 7.50 9.35 3.47
C ASN A 260 8.40 8.75 4.57
N VAL A 261 8.68 7.45 4.50
CA VAL A 261 9.51 6.76 5.50
C VAL A 261 10.85 6.29 4.93
N LYS A 262 11.06 6.39 3.62
CA LYS A 262 12.26 5.91 2.94
C LYS A 262 13.52 6.59 3.45
N ASP A 263 13.50 7.90 3.62
CA ASP A 263 14.63 8.68 4.09
C ASP A 263 14.94 8.35 5.55
N PHE A 264 13.91 8.26 6.40
CA PHE A 264 14.06 7.82 7.79
C PHE A 264 14.68 6.43 7.89
N LEU A 265 14.20 5.46 7.13
CA LEU A 265 14.76 4.11 7.09
C LEU A 265 16.21 4.08 6.59
N GLY A 266 16.59 5.01 5.72
CA GLY A 266 17.97 5.20 5.27
C GLY A 266 18.94 5.58 6.39
N PHE A 267 18.47 6.27 7.45
CA PHE A 267 19.29 6.62 8.62
C PHE A 267 19.48 5.46 9.60
N VAL A 268 18.63 4.46 9.60
CA VAL A 268 18.69 3.35 10.57
C VAL A 268 20.03 2.60 10.55
N PRO A 269 20.61 2.19 9.41
CA PRO A 269 21.92 1.55 9.38
C PRO A 269 23.02 2.44 9.94
N MET A 270 22.97 3.75 9.68
CA MET A 270 23.92 4.73 10.19
C MET A 270 23.85 4.82 11.72
N VAL A 271 22.64 4.93 12.27
CA VAL A 271 22.42 4.97 13.72
C VAL A 271 22.92 3.68 14.37
N LEU A 272 22.55 2.52 13.83
CA LEU A 272 22.98 1.21 14.35
C LEU A 272 24.51 0.99 14.28
N SER A 273 25.23 1.69 13.40
CA SER A 273 26.69 1.60 13.29
C SER A 273 27.39 2.61 14.19
N ILE A 274 26.95 3.86 14.21
CA ILE A 274 27.65 4.96 14.91
C ILE A 274 27.45 4.86 16.43
N TRP A 275 26.23 4.60 16.90
CA TRP A 275 25.98 4.60 18.34
C TRP A 275 26.75 3.53 19.12
N PRO A 276 26.83 2.26 18.70
CA PRO A 276 27.66 1.26 19.37
C PRO A 276 29.14 1.65 19.37
N ALA A 277 29.66 2.18 18.27
CA ALA A 277 31.04 2.62 18.18
C ALA A 277 31.35 3.78 19.16
N LEU A 278 30.46 4.77 19.23
CA LEU A 278 30.55 5.91 20.13
C LEU A 278 30.48 5.48 21.59
N PHE A 279 29.52 4.64 21.98
CA PHE A 279 29.41 4.13 23.34
C PHE A 279 30.60 3.26 23.74
N THR A 280 31.14 2.46 22.83
CA THR A 280 32.36 1.67 23.06
C THR A 280 33.56 2.60 23.28
N GLY A 281 33.69 3.64 22.46
CA GLY A 281 34.74 4.65 22.62
C GLY A 281 34.70 5.36 23.98
N VAL A 282 33.49 5.82 24.37
CA VAL A 282 33.29 6.46 25.68
C VAL A 282 33.59 5.50 26.83
N HIS A 283 33.15 4.24 26.72
CA HIS A 283 33.44 3.21 27.72
C HIS A 283 34.96 2.97 27.88
N LEU A 284 35.70 2.84 26.77
CA LEU A 284 37.14 2.65 26.78
C LEU A 284 37.88 3.85 27.41
N LEU A 285 37.44 5.07 27.12
CA LEU A 285 38.02 6.28 27.72
C LEU A 285 37.73 6.36 29.24
N ALA A 286 36.51 6.02 29.64
CA ALA A 286 36.13 6.02 31.06
C ALA A 286 36.86 4.97 31.89
N THR A 287 37.12 3.77 31.32
CA THR A 287 37.87 2.71 31.99
C THR A 287 39.37 3.05 32.08
N LYS A 288 39.97 3.63 31.02
CA LYS A 288 41.37 4.06 31.03
C LYS A 288 41.67 5.09 32.13
N ASN A 289 40.73 6.01 32.38
CA ASN A 289 40.90 7.00 33.46
C ASN A 289 40.76 6.40 34.85
N LYS A 290 40.09 5.26 35.04
CA LYS A 290 40.01 4.55 36.31
C LYS A 290 41.33 3.82 36.64
N ASP A 291 41.92 3.19 35.63
CA ASP A 291 43.21 2.47 35.83
C ASP A 291 44.39 3.41 36.13
N GLY A 292 44.33 4.68 35.64
CA GLY A 292 45.36 5.70 35.94
C GLY A 292 45.25 6.34 37.32
N HIS A 293 44.16 6.13 38.06
CA HIS A 293 44.00 6.68 39.42
C HIS A 293 44.44 5.73 40.53
N HIS A 294 44.63 4.43 40.24
CA HIS A 294 45.08 3.44 41.23
C HIS A 294 46.61 3.35 41.38
N ASP A 295 47.40 3.91 40.48
CA ASP A 295 48.85 3.84 40.52
C ASP A 295 49.50 4.96 41.37
N HIS A 296 48.74 5.89 41.99
CA HIS A 296 49.26 6.99 42.81
C HIS A 296 48.98 6.88 44.31
N GLU A 297 48.29 5.83 44.79
CA GLU A 297 47.98 5.68 46.22
C GLU A 297 48.90 4.64 46.99
N GLU A 298 49.84 3.95 46.33
CA GLU A 298 50.69 2.96 46.97
C GLU A 298 52.11 3.50 47.31
N GLY A 299 52.38 4.81 47.34
CA GLY A 299 53.71 5.41 47.45
C GLY A 299 54.06 6.13 48.76
N ASP A 300 53.20 6.16 49.79
CA ASP A 300 53.53 6.92 51.02
C ASP A 300 53.15 6.15 52.31
N HIS A 301 53.86 5.07 52.60
CA HIS A 301 54.03 4.54 53.97
C HIS A 301 55.35 3.81 54.09
N GLN A 302 56.43 4.57 54.37
CA GLN A 302 57.65 4.12 55.14
C GLN A 302 58.09 5.21 56.08
#